data_d5b862a3aa3de15d3c731b7efc0ab3ec
#
_entry.id   d5b862a3aa3de15d3c731b7efc0ab3ec
#
_cell.length_a   1.000
_cell.length_b   1.000
_cell.length_c   1.000
_cell.angle_alpha   90.00
_cell.angle_beta   90.00
_cell.angle_gamma   90.00
#
_symmetry.space_group_name_H-M   'P 1'
#
loop_
_entity.id
_entity.type
_entity.pdbx_description
1 polymer ?
#
loop_
_entity_poly.entity_id
_entity_poly.type
_entity_poly.pdbx_seq_one_letter_code
_entity_poly.pdbx_strand_id
1 'polypeptide(L)'
;QGTLIAADEAVGDADNAALVVTDIATGTSRRVLHGDSHVIANPDPIRWVAQAGQPAAAWDLGVGVDGITLDKKQEWLYFAPLSGYEMYRVRMTDLLNTTLSNAQLSARIEFYAHKPYNGGLTIDEDNNLYLTEVGRHAIGIIPPDTREYRVYASDPQMIWPDGVTYLSDGHMYSGAAQLIQTGVFQSNATPSGNANNAPPYRIYRFRPEAAGTPGS
;
A
#
# COMPACT_ATOMS: atom_id res chain seq x y z
N GLN A 1 0.43 5.21 26.26
CA GLN A 1 0.86 3.92 25.71
C GLN A 1 0.62 3.99 24.20
N GLY A 2 1.68 3.81 23.41
CA GLY A 2 1.64 3.83 21.96
C GLY A 2 1.75 2.42 21.38
N THR A 3 1.09 2.20 20.25
CA THR A 3 1.23 0.98 19.45
C THR A 3 1.74 1.36 18.06
N LEU A 4 2.71 0.62 17.55
CA LEU A 4 3.15 0.70 16.17
C LEU A 4 2.57 -0.50 15.41
N ILE A 5 2.04 -0.24 14.22
CA ILE A 5 1.60 -1.29 13.31
C ILE A 5 2.44 -1.19 12.05
N ALA A 6 2.98 -2.30 11.61
CA ALA A 6 3.74 -2.39 10.37
C ALA A 6 3.17 -3.47 9.47
N ALA A 7 3.22 -3.24 8.18
CA ALA A 7 2.98 -4.26 7.16
C ALA A 7 4.26 -5.08 6.97
N ASP A 8 4.12 -6.39 6.90
CA ASP A 8 5.18 -7.31 6.50
C ASP A 8 4.78 -7.95 5.18
N GLU A 9 5.32 -7.39 4.12
CA GLU A 9 4.97 -7.68 2.73
C GLU A 9 5.37 -9.08 2.28
N ALA A 10 6.37 -9.68 2.95
CA ALA A 10 6.98 -10.96 2.58
C ALA A 10 7.28 -11.08 1.08
N VAL A 11 8.00 -10.09 0.53
CA VAL A 11 8.33 -10.03 -0.91
C VAL A 11 9.02 -11.32 -1.37
N GLY A 12 8.45 -11.97 -2.38
CA GLY A 12 8.95 -13.26 -2.89
C GLY A 12 8.52 -14.49 -2.09
N ASP A 13 7.84 -14.30 -0.97
CA ASP A 13 7.25 -15.34 -0.12
C ASP A 13 5.90 -14.85 0.44
N ALA A 14 5.08 -14.33 -0.43
CA ALA A 14 3.86 -13.58 -0.08
C ALA A 14 2.84 -14.37 0.73
N ASP A 15 2.93 -15.70 0.75
CA ASP A 15 2.12 -16.56 1.62
C ASP A 15 2.47 -16.39 3.11
N ASN A 16 3.60 -15.76 3.42
CA ASN A 16 4.04 -15.45 4.78
C ASN A 16 3.78 -14.00 5.19
N ALA A 17 3.07 -13.22 4.39
CA ALA A 17 2.71 -11.84 4.75
C ALA A 17 1.89 -11.76 6.05
N ALA A 18 2.03 -10.64 6.76
CA ALA A 18 1.37 -10.44 8.06
C ALA A 18 1.27 -8.96 8.43
N LEU A 19 0.46 -8.62 9.41
CA LEU A 19 0.60 -7.38 10.15
C LEU A 19 1.45 -7.63 11.41
N VAL A 20 2.33 -6.67 11.73
CA VAL A 20 3.14 -6.70 12.95
C VAL A 20 2.66 -5.61 13.89
N VAL A 21 2.25 -6.01 15.10
CA VAL A 21 1.76 -5.10 16.14
C VAL A 21 2.79 -5.06 17.27
N THR A 22 3.32 -3.86 17.55
CA THR A 22 4.36 -3.64 18.55
C THR A 22 3.85 -2.72 19.65
N ASP A 23 3.92 -3.15 20.89
CA ASP A 23 3.76 -2.30 22.05
C ASP A 23 5.05 -1.49 22.26
N ILE A 24 4.97 -0.17 22.09
CA ILE A 24 6.15 0.72 22.17
C ILE A 24 6.74 0.77 23.57
N ALA A 25 5.90 0.63 24.61
CA ALA A 25 6.37 0.73 25.99
C ALA A 25 7.20 -0.49 26.42
N THR A 26 6.84 -1.67 25.91
CA THR A 26 7.52 -2.93 26.26
C THR A 26 8.51 -3.40 25.19
N GLY A 27 8.41 -2.87 23.96
CA GLY A 27 9.15 -3.36 22.79
C GLY A 27 8.68 -4.73 22.30
N THR A 28 7.57 -5.24 22.81
CA THR A 28 7.05 -6.56 22.45
C THR A 28 6.29 -6.49 21.14
N SER A 29 6.67 -7.33 20.19
CA SER A 29 6.00 -7.43 18.88
C SER A 29 5.30 -8.77 18.72
N ARG A 30 4.18 -8.78 18.01
CA ARG A 30 3.48 -9.98 17.59
C ARG A 30 3.05 -9.89 16.13
N ARG A 31 3.16 -10.98 15.40
CA ARG A 31 2.62 -11.12 14.05
C ARG A 31 1.17 -11.58 14.15
N VAL A 32 0.29 -10.94 13.40
CA VAL A 32 -1.13 -11.29 13.29
C VAL A 32 -1.51 -11.45 11.83
N LEU A 33 -2.54 -12.24 11.56
CA LEU A 33 -3.00 -12.56 10.20
C LEU A 33 -1.90 -13.19 9.32
N HIS A 34 -0.92 -13.85 9.92
CA HIS A 34 0.16 -14.51 9.19
C HIS A 34 -0.39 -15.54 8.20
N GLY A 35 -0.11 -15.37 6.91
CA GLY A 35 -0.61 -16.23 5.84
C GLY A 35 -2.11 -16.16 5.58
N ASP A 36 -2.80 -15.16 6.14
CA ASP A 36 -4.23 -14.99 5.95
C ASP A 36 -4.56 -14.42 4.56
N SER A 37 -5.67 -14.86 3.98
CA SER A 37 -6.09 -14.46 2.63
C SER A 37 -6.27 -12.94 2.44
N HIS A 38 -6.44 -12.17 3.51
CA HIS A 38 -6.58 -10.72 3.45
C HIS A 38 -5.23 -9.97 3.38
N VAL A 39 -4.11 -10.65 3.66
CA VAL A 39 -2.77 -10.05 3.67
C VAL A 39 -1.81 -10.65 2.65
N ILE A 40 -2.09 -11.84 2.13
CA ILE A 40 -1.24 -12.48 1.11
C ILE A 40 -1.47 -11.89 -0.28
N ALA A 41 -0.52 -12.10 -1.19
CA ALA A 41 -0.65 -11.67 -2.58
C ALA A 41 -1.75 -12.46 -3.31
N ASN A 42 -2.43 -11.79 -4.26
CA ASN A 42 -3.21 -12.48 -5.27
C ASN A 42 -2.25 -13.21 -6.23
N PRO A 43 -2.53 -14.45 -6.63
CA PRO A 43 -1.70 -15.20 -7.57
C PRO A 43 -1.64 -14.61 -8.98
N ASP A 44 -2.50 -13.65 -9.33
CA ASP A 44 -2.49 -13.02 -10.65
C ASP A 44 -1.26 -12.11 -10.82
N PRO A 45 -0.54 -12.18 -11.95
CA PRO A 45 0.62 -11.34 -12.18
C PRO A 45 0.24 -9.86 -12.30
N ILE A 46 1.07 -8.98 -11.75
CA ILE A 46 0.93 -7.53 -11.92
C ILE A 46 1.11 -7.17 -13.39
N ARG A 47 0.11 -6.53 -13.96
CA ARG A 47 0.16 -6.03 -15.33
C ARG A 47 0.46 -4.54 -15.34
N TRP A 48 1.46 -4.15 -16.11
CA TRP A 48 1.88 -2.75 -16.29
C TRP A 48 1.20 -2.14 -17.51
N VAL A 49 0.82 -0.89 -17.40
CA VAL A 49 0.52 -0.10 -18.58
C VAL A 49 1.84 0.21 -19.26
N ALA A 50 1.94 -0.16 -20.54
CA ALA A 50 3.12 0.15 -21.35
C ALA A 50 3.33 1.67 -21.38
N GLN A 51 4.54 2.12 -21.03
CA GLN A 51 4.96 3.47 -21.35
C GLN A 51 5.31 3.59 -22.82
N ALA A 52 5.23 4.80 -23.38
CA ALA A 52 5.67 5.06 -24.73
C ALA A 52 7.10 4.56 -24.94
N GLY A 53 7.28 3.58 -25.80
CA GLY A 53 8.56 2.96 -26.12
C GLY A 53 9.03 1.84 -25.18
N GLN A 54 8.20 1.45 -24.18
CA GLN A 54 8.49 0.31 -23.31
C GLN A 54 7.43 -0.78 -23.50
N PRO A 55 7.81 -2.06 -23.56
CA PRO A 55 6.83 -3.13 -23.62
C PRO A 55 6.03 -3.22 -22.31
N ALA A 56 4.76 -3.60 -22.40
CA ALA A 56 4.02 -4.03 -21.24
C ALA A 56 4.74 -5.22 -20.60
N ALA A 57 5.10 -5.12 -19.34
CA ALA A 57 5.69 -6.21 -18.58
C ALA A 57 4.62 -6.83 -17.66
N ALA A 58 4.69 -8.14 -17.49
CA ALA A 58 4.02 -8.83 -16.40
C ALA A 58 5.06 -9.13 -15.31
N TRP A 59 4.66 -8.96 -14.07
CA TRP A 59 5.50 -9.26 -12.93
C TRP A 59 4.83 -10.34 -12.08
N ASP A 60 5.51 -11.45 -11.91
CA ASP A 60 5.00 -12.63 -11.20
C ASP A 60 5.37 -12.64 -9.71
N LEU A 61 6.12 -11.64 -9.23
CA LEU A 61 6.49 -11.57 -7.83
C LEU A 61 5.30 -11.09 -7.00
N GLY A 62 4.76 -11.99 -6.18
CA GLY A 62 3.72 -11.64 -5.22
C GLY A 62 4.28 -10.76 -4.10
N VAL A 63 3.55 -9.69 -3.77
CA VAL A 63 3.79 -8.84 -2.60
C VAL A 63 2.52 -8.79 -1.79
N GLY A 64 2.63 -9.19 -0.53
CA GLY A 64 1.52 -9.20 0.40
C GLY A 64 1.11 -7.79 0.86
N VAL A 65 0.56 -7.71 2.07
CA VAL A 65 0.12 -6.44 2.66
C VAL A 65 1.24 -5.42 2.68
N ASP A 66 1.00 -4.25 2.07
CA ASP A 66 1.95 -3.15 1.94
C ASP A 66 1.34 -1.84 2.45
N GLY A 67 0.39 -1.26 1.70
CA GLY A 67 -0.26 -0.03 2.12
C GLY A 67 -1.13 -0.22 3.37
N ILE A 68 -0.84 0.54 4.43
CA ILE A 68 -1.66 0.62 5.64
C ILE A 68 -1.89 2.07 6.05
N THR A 69 -3.06 2.39 6.58
CA THR A 69 -3.35 3.70 7.18
C THR A 69 -4.45 3.61 8.24
N LEU A 70 -4.45 4.55 9.18
CA LEU A 70 -5.47 4.67 10.23
C LEU A 70 -6.43 5.80 9.89
N ASP A 71 -7.72 5.63 10.15
CA ASP A 71 -8.64 6.76 10.14
C ASP A 71 -8.29 7.77 11.23
N LYS A 72 -8.78 9.01 11.07
CA LYS A 72 -8.50 10.12 12.01
C LYS A 72 -8.83 9.78 13.46
N LYS A 73 -9.86 8.96 13.69
CA LYS A 73 -10.27 8.56 15.05
C LYS A 73 -9.48 7.38 15.59
N GLN A 74 -8.62 6.78 14.77
CA GLN A 74 -7.87 5.56 15.07
C GLN A 74 -8.80 4.39 15.48
N GLU A 75 -9.99 4.36 14.89
CA GLU A 75 -10.96 3.29 15.10
C GLU A 75 -10.77 2.14 14.10
N TRP A 76 -10.26 2.45 12.91
CA TRP A 76 -10.07 1.51 11.82
C TRP A 76 -8.66 1.57 11.25
N LEU A 77 -8.06 0.39 11.09
CA LEU A 77 -6.91 0.20 10.20
C LEU A 77 -7.43 -0.22 8.83
N TYR A 78 -7.06 0.52 7.81
CA TYR A 78 -7.21 0.16 6.40
C TYR A 78 -5.91 -0.46 5.91
N PHE A 79 -6.00 -1.51 5.13
CA PHE A 79 -4.83 -2.22 4.62
C PHE A 79 -5.15 -2.97 3.33
N ALA A 80 -4.12 -3.26 2.55
CA ALA A 80 -4.25 -4.00 1.32
C ALA A 80 -2.96 -4.72 0.93
N PRO A 81 -3.02 -5.92 0.34
CA PRO A 81 -1.90 -6.47 -0.40
C PRO A 81 -1.55 -5.58 -1.58
N LEU A 82 -0.25 -5.33 -1.85
CA LEU A 82 0.17 -4.66 -3.07
C LEU A 82 -0.35 -5.41 -4.29
N SER A 83 -0.05 -6.72 -4.35
CA SER A 83 -0.50 -7.62 -5.40
C SER A 83 -1.91 -8.14 -5.09
N GLY A 84 -2.90 -7.25 -5.11
CA GLY A 84 -4.28 -7.60 -4.84
C GLY A 84 -5.25 -6.54 -5.34
N TYR A 85 -6.50 -6.93 -5.54
CA TYR A 85 -7.57 -6.07 -6.06
C TYR A 85 -8.56 -5.60 -5.01
N GLU A 86 -8.28 -5.91 -3.74
CA GLU A 86 -9.19 -5.62 -2.65
C GLU A 86 -8.51 -4.82 -1.55
N MET A 87 -9.25 -3.88 -1.00
CA MET A 87 -8.94 -3.10 0.19
C MET A 87 -9.76 -3.64 1.35
N TYR A 88 -9.14 -3.81 2.49
CA TYR A 88 -9.78 -4.28 3.71
C TYR A 88 -9.65 -3.26 4.83
N ARG A 89 -10.47 -3.47 5.87
CA ARG A 89 -10.31 -2.76 7.13
C ARG A 89 -10.61 -3.67 8.31
N VAL A 90 -10.02 -3.34 9.45
CA VAL A 90 -10.27 -4.03 10.72
C VAL A 90 -10.37 -3.00 11.84
N ARG A 91 -11.24 -3.26 12.82
CA ARG A 91 -11.31 -2.40 14.00
C ARG A 91 -10.03 -2.49 14.82
N MET A 92 -9.53 -1.35 15.25
CA MET A 92 -8.33 -1.29 16.10
C MET A 92 -8.54 -2.05 17.41
N THR A 93 -9.75 -2.03 17.98
CA THR A 93 -10.09 -2.81 19.18
C THR A 93 -9.96 -4.32 18.98
N ASP A 94 -10.25 -4.82 17.78
CA ASP A 94 -10.08 -6.24 17.45
C ASP A 94 -8.62 -6.57 17.14
N LEU A 95 -7.95 -5.74 16.35
CA LEU A 95 -6.53 -5.92 16.01
C LEU A 95 -5.63 -5.95 17.26
N LEU A 96 -5.93 -5.10 18.24
CA LEU A 96 -5.17 -5.01 19.48
C LEU A 96 -5.55 -6.06 20.53
N ASN A 97 -6.64 -6.80 20.33
CA ASN A 97 -7.10 -7.82 21.25
C ASN A 97 -6.21 -9.06 21.21
N THR A 98 -5.39 -9.26 22.22
CA THR A 98 -4.45 -10.38 22.32
C THR A 98 -5.11 -11.73 22.63
N THR A 99 -6.41 -11.75 22.94
CA THR A 99 -7.14 -12.99 23.21
C THR A 99 -7.74 -13.62 21.95
N LEU A 100 -7.79 -12.89 20.83
CA LEU A 100 -8.27 -13.42 19.57
C LEU A 100 -7.21 -14.28 18.89
N SER A 101 -7.59 -15.47 18.44
CA SER A 101 -6.78 -16.24 17.49
C SER A 101 -6.76 -15.57 16.12
N ASN A 102 -5.80 -15.92 15.25
CA ASN A 102 -5.74 -15.41 13.88
C ASN A 102 -7.06 -15.66 13.12
N ALA A 103 -7.66 -16.85 13.25
CA ALA A 103 -8.94 -17.16 12.61
C ALA A 103 -10.10 -16.30 13.13
N GLN A 104 -10.12 -16.00 14.43
CA GLN A 104 -11.13 -15.11 15.01
C GLN A 104 -10.93 -13.65 14.59
N LEU A 105 -9.69 -13.21 14.45
CA LEU A 105 -9.37 -11.89 13.94
C LEU A 105 -9.71 -11.77 12.45
N SER A 106 -9.33 -12.76 11.64
CA SER A 106 -9.66 -12.85 10.22
C SER A 106 -11.17 -12.71 9.97
N ALA A 107 -11.99 -13.40 10.76
CA ALA A 107 -13.45 -13.32 10.66
C ALA A 107 -14.05 -11.94 10.99
N ARG A 108 -13.24 -10.97 11.44
CA ARG A 108 -13.65 -9.58 11.77
C ARG A 108 -13.14 -8.56 10.76
N ILE A 109 -12.40 -9.02 9.75
CA ILE A 109 -11.95 -8.17 8.66
C ILE A 109 -13.15 -7.88 7.76
N GLU A 110 -13.28 -6.62 7.37
CA GLU A 110 -14.31 -6.17 6.45
C GLU A 110 -13.69 -5.84 5.10
N PHE A 111 -14.28 -6.36 4.02
CA PHE A 111 -14.04 -5.83 2.68
C PHE A 111 -14.47 -4.36 2.65
N TYR A 112 -13.62 -3.51 2.09
CA TYR A 112 -13.91 -2.08 2.02
C TYR A 112 -14.19 -1.60 0.60
N ALA A 113 -13.31 -1.91 -0.35
CA ALA A 113 -13.41 -1.47 -1.74
C ALA A 113 -12.59 -2.33 -2.68
N HIS A 114 -12.91 -2.29 -3.98
CA HIS A 114 -12.00 -2.75 -5.01
C HIS A 114 -10.95 -1.68 -5.33
N LYS A 115 -9.74 -2.12 -5.65
CA LYS A 115 -8.60 -1.26 -5.97
C LYS A 115 -7.69 -1.89 -7.03
N PRO A 116 -6.87 -1.11 -7.76
CA PRO A 116 -5.75 -1.66 -8.51
C PRO A 116 -4.60 -2.07 -7.57
N TYR A 117 -3.53 -2.62 -8.12
CA TYR A 117 -2.29 -2.83 -7.38
C TYR A 117 -1.74 -1.50 -6.87
N ASN A 118 -1.46 -1.42 -5.58
CA ASN A 118 -0.97 -0.20 -4.93
C ASN A 118 0.16 -0.48 -3.96
N GLY A 119 1.15 0.40 -3.92
CA GLY A 119 2.12 0.49 -2.84
C GLY A 119 1.55 1.24 -1.64
N GLY A 120 1.87 2.51 -1.51
CA GLY A 120 1.46 3.33 -0.38
C GLY A 120 -0.04 3.61 -0.28
N LEU A 121 -0.48 3.90 0.93
CA LEU A 121 -1.84 4.25 1.30
C LEU A 121 -1.82 5.36 2.37
N THR A 122 -2.67 6.37 2.21
CA THR A 122 -2.92 7.38 3.23
C THR A 122 -4.40 7.79 3.22
N ILE A 123 -4.81 8.60 4.19
CA ILE A 123 -6.20 9.01 4.38
C ILE A 123 -6.26 10.49 4.77
N ASP A 124 -7.26 11.21 4.28
CA ASP A 124 -7.55 12.57 4.74
C ASP A 124 -8.58 12.61 5.88
N GLU A 125 -8.89 13.80 6.38
CA GLU A 125 -9.80 13.99 7.51
C GLU A 125 -11.26 13.69 7.20
N ASP A 126 -11.63 13.66 5.92
CA ASP A 126 -12.94 13.24 5.43
C ASP A 126 -13.02 11.74 5.12
N ASN A 127 -11.95 10.99 5.44
CA ASN A 127 -11.79 9.57 5.19
C ASN A 127 -11.72 9.18 3.70
N ASN A 128 -11.28 10.08 2.83
CA ASN A 128 -10.88 9.69 1.49
C ASN A 128 -9.55 8.96 1.56
N LEU A 129 -9.50 7.72 1.06
CA LEU A 129 -8.27 6.95 0.94
C LEU A 129 -7.54 7.33 -0.35
N TYR A 130 -6.26 7.67 -0.24
CA TYR A 130 -5.37 7.91 -1.38
C TYR A 130 -4.38 6.77 -1.49
N LEU A 131 -4.21 6.23 -2.67
CA LEU A 131 -3.33 5.10 -2.92
C LEU A 131 -2.46 5.33 -4.16
N THR A 132 -1.23 4.85 -4.09
CA THR A 132 -0.29 4.94 -5.19
C THR A 132 -0.48 3.76 -6.14
N GLU A 133 -0.99 4.01 -7.35
CA GLU A 133 -1.22 2.98 -8.34
C GLU A 133 0.05 2.68 -9.12
N VAL A 134 0.75 1.64 -8.73
CA VAL A 134 2.06 1.31 -9.29
C VAL A 134 2.02 0.89 -10.77
N GLY A 135 0.91 0.33 -11.23
CA GLY A 135 0.76 -0.18 -12.62
C GLY A 135 0.45 0.88 -13.67
N ARG A 136 -0.16 2.02 -13.30
CA ARG A 136 -0.59 3.07 -14.24
C ARG A 136 0.03 4.44 -13.98
N HIS A 137 1.04 4.52 -13.11
CA HIS A 137 1.72 5.79 -12.82
C HIS A 137 0.77 6.87 -12.31
N ALA A 138 -0.05 6.51 -11.33
CA ALA A 138 -1.14 7.34 -10.87
C ALA A 138 -1.26 7.36 -9.33
N ILE A 139 -1.92 8.38 -8.84
CA ILE A 139 -2.51 8.42 -7.51
C ILE A 139 -4.01 8.18 -7.68
N GLY A 140 -4.54 7.21 -6.96
CA GLY A 140 -5.97 6.93 -6.89
C GLY A 140 -6.62 7.50 -5.65
N ILE A 141 -7.94 7.59 -5.66
CA ILE A 141 -8.74 7.95 -4.50
C ILE A 141 -9.95 7.00 -4.38
N ILE A 142 -10.30 6.68 -3.14
CA ILE A 142 -11.51 5.93 -2.78
C ILE A 142 -12.27 6.77 -1.74
N PRO A 143 -13.33 7.50 -2.15
CA PRO A 143 -14.17 8.26 -1.23
C PRO A 143 -14.98 7.33 -0.32
N PRO A 144 -15.27 7.72 0.95
CA PRO A 144 -15.95 6.85 1.92
C PRO A 144 -17.42 6.60 1.62
N ASP A 145 -18.07 7.50 0.88
CA ASP A 145 -19.50 7.43 0.53
C ASP A 145 -19.79 6.42 -0.58
N THR A 146 -18.96 6.43 -1.63
CA THR A 146 -19.11 5.54 -2.78
C THR A 146 -18.31 4.25 -2.62
N ARG A 147 -17.13 4.33 -1.99
CA ARG A 147 -16.12 3.27 -1.96
C ARG A 147 -15.69 2.79 -3.35
N GLU A 148 -15.81 3.66 -4.33
CA GLU A 148 -15.40 3.38 -5.71
C GLU A 148 -14.05 4.01 -6.02
N TYR A 149 -13.12 3.19 -6.51
CA TYR A 149 -11.81 3.67 -6.93
C TYR A 149 -11.94 4.55 -8.19
N ARG A 150 -11.22 5.66 -8.19
CA ARG A 150 -10.96 6.48 -9.39
C ARG A 150 -9.54 7.03 -9.40
N VAL A 151 -8.98 7.25 -10.59
CA VAL A 151 -7.72 7.99 -10.72
C VAL A 151 -7.91 9.42 -10.27
N TYR A 152 -7.06 9.88 -9.38
CA TYR A 152 -7.05 11.25 -8.86
C TYR A 152 -6.07 12.14 -9.59
N ALA A 153 -4.83 11.67 -9.78
CA ALA A 153 -3.78 12.34 -10.54
C ALA A 153 -2.90 11.32 -11.26
N SER A 154 -2.34 11.67 -12.39
CA SER A 154 -1.41 10.81 -13.12
C SER A 154 -0.38 11.62 -13.89
N ASP A 155 0.81 11.05 -14.06
CA ASP A 155 1.88 11.60 -14.88
C ASP A 155 2.70 10.43 -15.46
N PRO A 156 3.00 10.41 -16.77
CA PRO A 156 3.78 9.33 -17.38
C PRO A 156 5.17 9.13 -16.75
N GLN A 157 5.69 10.13 -16.05
CA GLN A 157 6.98 10.07 -15.35
C GLN A 157 6.84 9.70 -13.86
N MET A 158 5.62 9.52 -13.36
CA MET A 158 5.33 9.01 -12.02
C MET A 158 5.50 7.48 -12.00
N ILE A 159 6.69 7.02 -12.35
CA ILE A 159 6.98 5.60 -12.49
C ILE A 159 7.11 4.98 -11.11
N TRP A 160 6.21 4.03 -10.82
CA TRP A 160 6.11 3.40 -9.52
C TRP A 160 6.01 4.42 -8.39
N PRO A 161 4.91 5.17 -8.28
CA PRO A 161 4.65 5.93 -7.08
C PRO A 161 4.55 4.94 -5.92
N ASP A 162 5.28 5.24 -4.85
CA ASP A 162 5.38 4.36 -3.68
C ASP A 162 4.72 5.03 -2.48
N GLY A 163 5.41 5.24 -1.39
CA GLY A 163 4.82 5.90 -0.23
C GLY A 163 4.10 7.22 -0.58
N VAL A 164 3.01 7.50 0.12
CA VAL A 164 2.27 8.76 0.05
C VAL A 164 2.01 9.26 1.47
N THR A 165 2.22 10.56 1.70
CA THR A 165 2.06 11.18 3.02
C THR A 165 1.54 12.60 2.91
N TYR A 166 0.75 13.03 3.89
CA TYR A 166 0.29 14.41 4.04
C TYR A 166 1.29 15.23 4.86
N LEU A 167 1.58 16.46 4.41
CA LEU A 167 2.47 17.37 5.13
C LEU A 167 1.75 18.63 5.61
N SER A 168 2.38 19.33 6.56
CA SER A 168 1.82 20.51 7.22
C SER A 168 1.56 21.71 6.29
N ASP A 169 2.06 21.68 5.05
CA ASP A 169 1.79 22.70 4.03
C ASP A 169 0.46 22.49 3.29
N GLY A 170 -0.34 21.49 3.70
CA GLY A 170 -1.64 21.20 3.13
C GLY A 170 -1.60 20.36 1.83
N HIS A 171 -0.51 19.69 1.56
CA HIS A 171 -0.35 18.85 0.38
C HIS A 171 0.03 17.41 0.75
N MET A 172 -0.28 16.51 -0.16
CA MET A 172 0.24 15.15 -0.17
C MET A 172 1.46 15.05 -1.09
N TYR A 173 2.39 14.20 -0.69
CA TYR A 173 3.64 13.96 -1.40
C TYR A 173 3.83 12.47 -1.65
N SER A 174 4.29 12.12 -2.85
CA SER A 174 4.62 10.75 -3.22
C SER A 174 5.93 10.70 -4.01
N GLY A 175 6.78 9.75 -3.69
CA GLY A 175 8.02 9.49 -4.42
C GLY A 175 7.79 8.53 -5.58
N ALA A 176 8.29 8.86 -6.78
CA ALA A 176 8.34 7.93 -7.91
C ALA A 176 9.64 7.12 -7.83
N ALA A 177 9.55 5.90 -7.30
CA ALA A 177 10.70 5.06 -6.96
C ALA A 177 11.34 4.36 -8.16
N GLN A 178 10.65 4.30 -9.30
CA GLN A 178 11.08 3.59 -10.51
C GLN A 178 11.42 2.10 -10.28
N LEU A 179 10.82 1.46 -9.27
CA LEU A 179 11.16 0.08 -8.89
C LEU A 179 11.00 -0.91 -10.04
N ILE A 180 9.98 -0.76 -10.89
CA ILE A 180 9.77 -1.61 -12.06
C ILE A 180 10.95 -1.59 -13.03
N GLN A 181 11.74 -0.52 -13.02
CA GLN A 181 12.90 -0.36 -13.90
C GLN A 181 14.19 -0.88 -13.26
N THR A 182 14.12 -1.36 -12.02
CA THR A 182 15.26 -1.96 -11.35
C THR A 182 15.44 -3.42 -11.76
N GLY A 183 16.63 -3.93 -11.54
CA GLY A 183 16.95 -5.33 -11.84
C GLY A 183 16.20 -6.36 -11.02
N VAL A 184 15.61 -5.97 -9.90
CA VAL A 184 14.76 -6.87 -9.09
C VAL A 184 13.52 -7.30 -9.86
N PHE A 185 12.99 -6.42 -10.72
CA PHE A 185 11.74 -6.61 -11.43
C PHE A 185 11.88 -6.86 -12.93
N GLN A 186 13.10 -6.84 -13.46
CA GLN A 186 13.36 -7.12 -14.88
C GLN A 186 14.22 -8.37 -15.03
N SER A 187 13.68 -9.38 -15.71
CA SER A 187 14.34 -10.67 -15.97
C SER A 187 15.69 -10.57 -16.71
N ASN A 188 15.99 -9.42 -17.31
CA ASN A 188 17.23 -9.13 -18.03
C ASN A 188 18.22 -8.28 -17.22
N ALA A 189 18.00 -8.16 -15.93
CA ALA A 189 18.84 -7.36 -15.07
C ALA A 189 20.27 -7.90 -14.99
N THR A 190 21.22 -7.00 -15.11
CA THR A 190 22.59 -7.30 -14.73
C THR A 190 22.69 -7.50 -13.21
N PRO A 191 23.69 -8.26 -12.72
CA PRO A 191 23.90 -8.45 -11.27
C PRO A 191 24.02 -7.15 -10.45
N SER A 192 24.21 -6.00 -11.11
CA SER A 192 24.24 -4.67 -10.49
C SER A 192 22.86 -4.08 -10.14
N GLY A 193 21.77 -4.75 -10.50
CA GLY A 193 20.43 -4.36 -10.08
C GLY A 193 19.81 -3.17 -10.80
N ASN A 194 20.50 -2.51 -11.70
CA ASN A 194 20.05 -1.28 -12.37
C ASN A 194 19.92 -1.50 -13.87
N ALA A 195 18.72 -1.90 -14.31
CA ALA A 195 18.51 -2.10 -15.75
C ALA A 195 18.22 -0.79 -16.47
N ASN A 196 17.23 -0.01 -16.02
CA ASN A 196 16.77 1.19 -16.74
C ASN A 196 16.34 2.36 -15.83
N ASN A 197 16.45 2.23 -14.52
CA ASN A 197 16.15 3.35 -13.63
C ASN A 197 17.26 4.40 -13.73
N ALA A 198 16.86 5.64 -13.93
CA ALA A 198 17.78 6.74 -14.12
C ALA A 198 17.24 8.04 -13.51
N PRO A 199 18.12 8.90 -12.99
CA PRO A 199 17.72 10.24 -12.56
C PRO A 199 17.16 11.05 -13.75
N PRO A 200 16.30 12.05 -13.47
CA PRO A 200 15.95 12.50 -12.13
C PRO A 200 14.90 11.61 -11.45
N TYR A 201 15.12 11.28 -10.18
CA TYR A 201 14.07 10.74 -9.32
C TYR A 201 13.15 11.88 -8.91
N ARG A 202 11.83 11.62 -8.90
CA ARG A 202 10.84 12.67 -8.73
C ARG A 202 10.05 12.48 -7.45
N ILE A 203 9.71 13.62 -6.84
CA ILE A 203 8.70 13.71 -5.78
C ILE A 203 7.54 14.50 -6.36
N TYR A 204 6.36 13.93 -6.31
CA TYR A 204 5.12 14.56 -6.75
C TYR A 204 4.41 15.17 -5.56
N ARG A 205 3.85 16.35 -5.78
CA ARG A 205 3.05 17.07 -4.82
C ARG A 205 1.67 17.30 -5.40
N PHE A 206 0.64 17.00 -4.65
CA PHE A 206 -0.73 17.26 -5.05
C PHE A 206 -1.56 17.73 -3.85
N ARG A 207 -2.67 18.42 -4.13
CA ARG A 207 -3.59 18.86 -3.10
C ARG A 207 -4.67 17.80 -2.91
N PRO A 208 -4.89 17.27 -1.70
CA PRO A 208 -6.00 16.37 -1.41
C PRO A 208 -7.36 17.07 -1.44
N GLU A 209 -8.46 16.31 -1.45
CA GLU A 209 -9.83 16.86 -1.38
C GLU A 209 -10.15 17.47 -0.02
N ALA A 210 -9.61 16.91 1.05
CA ALA A 210 -9.70 17.45 2.40
C ALA A 210 -8.31 17.54 3.06
N ALA A 211 -8.24 18.23 4.19
CA ALA A 211 -7.03 18.27 5.00
C ALA A 211 -6.67 16.86 5.51
N GLY A 212 -5.40 16.62 5.81
CA GLY A 212 -4.92 15.39 6.43
C GLY A 212 -4.16 15.67 7.72
N THR A 213 -3.79 14.62 8.41
CA THR A 213 -2.89 14.71 9.56
C THR A 213 -1.45 14.60 9.06
N PRO A 214 -0.55 15.58 9.37
CA PRO A 214 0.83 15.50 8.94
C PRO A 214 1.51 14.20 9.40
N GLY A 215 2.12 13.48 8.45
CA GLY A 215 2.75 12.19 8.68
C GLY A 215 1.83 10.98 8.55
N SER A 216 0.56 11.20 8.17
CA SER A 216 -0.34 10.09 7.82
C SER A 216 -0.09 9.60 6.41
#